data_4127d166d8a5d2f07f9d37efe70e6f29
#
_entry.id   4127d166d8a5d2f07f9d37efe70e6f29
#
_cell.length_a   1.000
_cell.length_b   1.000
_cell.length_c   1.000
_cell.angle_alpha   90.00
_cell.angle_beta   90.00
_cell.angle_gamma   90.00
#
_symmetry.space_group_name_H-M   'P 1'
#
loop_
_entity.id
_entity.type
_entity.pdbx_description
1 polymer ?
#
loop_
_entity_poly.entity_id
_entity_poly.type
_entity_poly.pdbx_seq_one_letter_code
_entity_poly.pdbx_strand_id
1 'polypeptide(L)' 'MPSTDIGREKILKFIEENGISIHDLAVVYGMKPQDMANYLNGKLKNKKSNQVVLQIISDYKIR' A
#
# COMPACT_ATOMS: atom_id res chain seq x y z
N MET A 1 -15.87 8.61 -8.13
CA MET A 1 -15.05 7.39 -8.20
C MET A 1 -14.09 7.36 -7.01
N PRO A 2 -14.10 6.27 -6.24
CA PRO A 2 -13.18 6.20 -5.12
C PRO A 2 -11.75 6.24 -5.64
N SER A 3 -10.99 7.15 -5.08
CA SER A 3 -9.61 7.32 -5.50
C SER A 3 -8.71 6.36 -4.73
N THR A 4 -7.90 5.58 -5.46
CA THR A 4 -6.88 4.76 -4.83
C THR A 4 -5.79 5.62 -4.19
N ASP A 5 -5.71 6.91 -4.57
CA ASP A 5 -4.78 7.83 -3.95
C ASP A 5 -5.13 8.06 -2.48
N ILE A 6 -6.41 8.17 -2.16
CA ILE A 6 -6.85 8.27 -0.77
C ILE A 6 -6.50 6.98 -0.01
N GLY A 7 -6.66 5.83 -0.66
CA GLY A 7 -6.28 4.55 -0.06
C GLY A 7 -4.79 4.47 0.22
N ARG A 8 -3.97 4.95 -0.72
CA ARG A 8 -2.52 4.97 -0.53
C ARG A 8 -2.12 5.84 0.67
N GLU A 9 -2.73 7.02 0.79
CA GLU A 9 -2.46 7.91 1.92
C GLU A 9 -2.83 7.25 3.24
N LYS A 10 -3.97 6.58 3.29
CA LYS A 10 -4.41 5.88 4.50
C LYS A 10 -3.45 4.76 4.87
N ILE A 11 -2.95 4.03 3.89
CA ILE A 11 -1.98 2.96 4.14
C ILE A 11 -0.69 3.53 4.69
N LEU A 12 -0.17 4.60 4.08
CA LEU A 12 1.08 5.22 4.54
C LEU A 12 0.94 5.72 5.96
N LYS A 13 -0.18 6.34 6.29
CA LYS A 13 -0.46 6.80 7.64
C LYS A 13 -0.55 5.63 8.61
N PHE A 14 -1.23 4.57 8.22
CA PHE A 14 -1.40 3.39 9.05
C PHE A 14 -0.06 2.74 9.40
N ILE A 15 0.80 2.54 8.41
CA ILE A 15 2.09 1.90 8.66
C ILE A 15 2.99 2.80 9.50
N GLU A 16 2.93 4.11 9.32
CA GLU A 16 3.70 5.06 10.13
C GLU A 16 3.23 5.01 11.59
N GLU A 17 1.93 5.03 11.82
CA GLU A 17 1.38 5.00 13.18
C GLU A 17 1.66 3.69 13.90
N ASN A 18 1.78 2.59 13.17
CA ASN A 18 1.97 1.26 13.74
C ASN A 18 3.43 0.79 13.71
N GLY A 19 4.34 1.63 13.25
CA GLY A 19 5.75 1.29 13.19
C GLY A 19 6.08 0.18 12.19
N ILE A 20 5.26 0.03 11.16
CA ILE A 20 5.48 -0.94 10.10
C ILE A 20 6.28 -0.28 8.99
N SER A 21 7.30 -0.97 8.46
CA SER A 21 8.06 -0.44 7.34
C SER A 21 7.49 -0.92 6.01
N ILE A 22 7.77 -0.15 4.96
CA ILE A 22 7.39 -0.56 3.61
C ILE A 22 8.09 -1.88 3.25
N HIS A 23 9.31 -2.06 3.71
CA HIS A 23 10.06 -3.30 3.49
C HIS A 23 9.30 -4.50 4.08
N ASP A 24 8.85 -4.38 5.32
CA ASP A 24 8.11 -5.44 5.99
C ASP A 24 6.83 -5.76 5.25
N LEU A 25 6.12 -4.73 4.81
CA LEU A 25 4.88 -4.89 4.07
C LEU A 25 5.13 -5.61 2.74
N ALA A 26 6.23 -5.27 2.06
CA ALA A 26 6.59 -5.92 0.81
C ALA A 26 6.86 -7.41 1.02
N VAL A 27 7.54 -7.76 2.10
CA VAL A 27 7.83 -9.16 2.42
C VAL A 27 6.53 -9.93 2.63
N VAL A 28 5.57 -9.34 3.34
CA VAL A 28 4.28 -9.98 3.60
C VAL A 28 3.56 -10.32 2.29
N TYR A 29 3.66 -9.43 1.30
CA TYR A 29 2.99 -9.63 0.01
C TYR A 29 3.88 -10.23 -1.06
N GLY A 30 5.10 -10.66 -0.70
CA GLY A 30 6.00 -11.32 -1.64
C GLY A 30 6.49 -10.41 -2.75
N MET A 31 6.66 -9.12 -2.46
CA MET A 31 7.08 -8.12 -3.44
C MET A 31 8.43 -7.54 -3.06
N LYS A 32 9.06 -6.89 -4.03
CA LYS A 32 10.26 -6.12 -3.77
C LYS A 32 9.89 -4.82 -3.04
N PRO A 33 10.69 -4.39 -2.05
CA PRO A 33 10.40 -3.14 -1.34
C PRO A 33 10.29 -1.94 -2.28
N GLN A 34 11.09 -1.91 -3.34
CA GLN A 34 11.04 -0.83 -4.33
C GLN A 34 9.67 -0.77 -5.00
N ASP A 35 9.13 -1.93 -5.40
CA ASP A 35 7.83 -2.00 -6.04
C ASP A 35 6.72 -1.56 -5.08
N MET A 36 6.78 -2.01 -3.85
CA MET A 36 5.79 -1.62 -2.84
C MET A 36 5.83 -0.11 -2.62
N ALA A 37 7.03 0.47 -2.51
CA ALA A 37 7.18 1.91 -2.35
C ALA A 37 6.59 2.66 -3.54
N ASN A 38 6.85 2.18 -4.77
CA ASN A 38 6.30 2.81 -5.96
C ASN A 38 4.78 2.76 -6.00
N TYR A 39 4.20 1.66 -5.56
CA TYR A 39 2.76 1.52 -5.51
C TYR A 39 2.14 2.47 -4.47
N LEU A 40 2.73 2.55 -3.28
CA LEU A 40 2.20 3.37 -2.19
C LEU A 40 2.42 4.87 -2.43
N ASN A 41 3.52 5.23 -3.11
CA ASN A 41 3.80 6.63 -3.44
C ASN A 41 3.08 7.11 -4.69
N GLY A 42 2.43 6.20 -5.40
CA GLY A 42 1.71 6.55 -6.61
C GLY A 42 2.57 6.73 -7.84
N LYS A 43 3.85 6.37 -7.78
CA LYS A 43 4.74 6.45 -8.94
C LYS A 43 4.39 5.43 -10.00
N LEU A 44 3.85 4.29 -9.58
CA LEU A 44 3.44 3.22 -10.49
C LEU A 44 1.96 2.97 -10.26
N LYS A 45 1.14 3.49 -11.15
CA LYS A 45 -0.32 3.35 -11.09
C LYS A 45 -0.79 2.45 -12.21
N ASN A 46 -0.98 1.19 -11.89
CA ASN A 46 -1.53 0.24 -12.84
C ASN A 46 -2.55 -0.64 -12.12
N LYS A 47 -3.13 -1.57 -12.87
CA LYS A 47 -4.16 -2.45 -12.32
C LYS A 47 -3.64 -3.24 -11.12
N LYS A 48 -2.40 -3.73 -11.22
CA LYS A 48 -1.80 -4.51 -10.14
C LYS A 48 -1.58 -3.66 -8.90
N SER A 49 -1.11 -2.41 -9.07
CA SER A 49 -0.91 -1.52 -7.92
C SER A 49 -2.23 -1.24 -7.21
N ASN A 50 -3.30 -1.03 -7.98
CA ASN A 50 -4.62 -0.81 -7.40
C ASN A 50 -5.11 -2.03 -6.63
N GLN A 51 -4.88 -3.23 -7.18
CA GLN A 51 -5.25 -4.47 -6.50
C GLN A 51 -4.48 -4.62 -5.18
N VAL A 52 -3.18 -4.33 -5.19
CA VAL A 52 -2.36 -4.43 -3.98
C VAL A 52 -2.83 -3.44 -2.93
N VAL A 53 -3.11 -2.19 -3.33
CA VAL A 53 -3.61 -1.17 -2.41
C VAL A 53 -4.91 -1.62 -1.76
N LEU A 54 -5.87 -2.09 -2.56
CA LEU A 54 -7.15 -2.56 -2.05
C LEU A 54 -6.99 -3.79 -1.15
N GLN A 55 -6.07 -4.68 -1.51
CA GLN A 55 -5.80 -5.87 -0.71
C GLN A 55 -5.26 -5.50 0.67
N ILE A 56 -4.34 -4.55 0.73
CA ILE A 56 -3.77 -4.10 2.01
C ILE A 56 -4.87 -3.47 2.86
N ILE A 57 -5.69 -2.62 2.27
CA ILE A 57 -6.79 -1.99 3.00
C ILE A 57 -7.72 -3.04 3.58
N SER A 58 -8.04 -4.06 2.80
CA SER A 58 -8.91 -5.15 3.25
C SER A 58 -8.25 -5.98 4.35
N ASP A 59 -6.98 -6.36 4.16
CA ASP A 59 -6.28 -7.24 5.11
C ASP A 59 -6.09 -6.58 6.47
N TYR A 60 -5.78 -5.29 6.49
CA TYR A 60 -5.55 -4.57 7.74
C TYR A 60 -6.76 -3.76 8.18
N LYS A 61 -7.86 -3.85 7.45
CA LYS A 61 -9.12 -3.14 7.76
C LYS A 61 -8.89 -1.64 7.95
N ILE A 62 -8.12 -1.07 7.05
CA ILE A 62 -7.80 0.36 7.08
C ILE A 62 -9.02 1.16 6.63
N ARG A 63 -9.37 2.19 7.41
CA ARG A 63 -10.55 3.02 7.12
C ARG A 63 -10.23 4.49 7.06
#